data_4a044d5a34206b6fcc8e47d530b39001
#
_entry.id   4a044d5a34206b6fcc8e47d530b39001
#
_cell.length_a   1.000
_cell.length_b   1.000
_cell.length_c   1.000
_cell.angle_alpha   90.00
_cell.angle_beta   90.00
_cell.angle_gamma   90.00
#
_symmetry.space_group_name_H-M   'P 1'
#
loop_
_entity.id
_entity.type
_entity.pdbx_description
1 polymer ?
#
loop_
_entity_poly.entity_id
_entity_poly.type
_entity_poly.pdbx_seq_one_letter_code
_entity_poly.pdbx_strand_id
1 'polypeptide(L)'
;MTNKLFFRAKDAQEHTALARSTFYSYIAKGLLPPPVKLGERASGWLVSEIIAINKARILGKTDADIKKLVIELVESRSRFEEEGRNE
;
A
#
# COMPACT_ATOMS: atom_id res chain seq x y z
N MET A 1 -18.58 1.25 10.89
CA MET A 1 -17.37 0.77 10.27
C MET A 1 -16.93 1.70 9.15
N THR A 2 -15.67 2.07 9.10
CA THR A 2 -15.19 3.04 8.13
C THR A 2 -14.78 2.34 6.85
N ASN A 3 -15.32 2.80 5.71
CA ASN A 3 -14.89 2.32 4.41
C ASN A 3 -13.79 3.21 3.86
N LYS A 4 -12.78 3.43 4.70
CA LYS A 4 -11.65 4.25 4.33
C LYS A 4 -10.88 3.60 3.18
N LEU A 5 -10.65 4.35 2.12
CA LEU A 5 -9.92 3.85 0.96
C LEU A 5 -8.41 4.10 1.10
N PHE A 6 -8.05 5.21 1.73
CA PHE A 6 -6.64 5.60 1.89
C PHE A 6 -6.27 5.79 3.34
N PHE A 7 -5.02 5.43 3.64
CA PHE A 7 -4.35 5.87 4.87
C PHE A 7 -3.47 7.06 4.53
N ARG A 8 -3.42 8.04 5.44
CA ARG A 8 -2.37 9.05 5.39
C ARG A 8 -1.11 8.43 5.99
N ALA A 9 0.03 9.12 5.83
CA ALA A 9 1.33 8.56 6.22
C ALA A 9 1.36 8.03 7.65
N LYS A 10 0.82 8.81 8.60
CA LYS A 10 0.82 8.41 10.00
C LYS A 10 0.03 7.11 10.21
N ASP A 11 -1.14 7.02 9.61
CA ASP A 11 -1.99 5.83 9.74
C ASP A 11 -1.34 4.61 9.08
N ALA A 12 -0.74 4.79 7.90
CA ALA A 12 -0.06 3.71 7.21
C ALA A 12 1.11 3.18 8.06
N GLN A 13 1.87 4.08 8.68
CA GLN A 13 2.95 3.67 9.57
C GLN A 13 2.42 2.89 10.76
N GLU A 14 1.33 3.34 11.37
CA GLU A 14 0.73 2.65 12.50
C GLU A 14 0.24 1.26 12.11
N HIS A 15 -0.40 1.13 10.96
CA HIS A 15 -0.94 -0.16 10.53
C HIS A 15 0.13 -1.16 10.10
N THR A 16 1.31 -0.67 9.69
CA THR A 16 2.44 -1.54 9.39
C THR A 16 3.32 -1.77 10.62
N ALA A 17 3.10 -1.02 11.68
CA ALA A 17 3.90 -1.06 12.91
C ALA A 17 5.38 -0.73 12.68
N LEU A 18 5.68 0.00 11.60
CA LEU A 18 7.06 0.36 11.27
C LEU A 18 7.35 1.79 11.72
N ALA A 19 8.58 2.01 12.19
CA ALA A 19 9.05 3.36 12.47
C ALA A 19 9.12 4.14 11.14
N ARG A 20 9.06 5.47 11.25
CA ARG A 20 9.02 6.34 10.08
C ARG A 20 10.14 6.06 9.08
N SER A 21 11.37 5.98 9.56
CA SER A 21 12.53 5.75 8.68
C SER A 21 12.45 4.40 7.97
N THR A 22 12.05 3.37 8.69
CA THR A 22 11.90 2.02 8.14
C THR A 22 10.76 1.99 7.11
N PHE A 23 9.65 2.65 7.42
CA PHE A 23 8.51 2.73 6.53
C PHE A 23 8.93 3.29 5.15
N TYR A 24 9.60 4.44 5.14
CA TYR A 24 10.04 5.05 3.88
C TYR A 24 11.16 4.26 3.20
N SER A 25 12.04 3.64 3.99
CA SER A 25 13.07 2.76 3.44
C SER A 25 12.44 1.57 2.71
N TYR A 26 11.39 1.01 3.27
CA TYR A 26 10.69 -0.13 2.66
C TYR A 26 10.02 0.27 1.34
N ILE A 27 9.45 1.46 1.28
CA ILE A 27 8.88 1.96 0.02
C ILE A 27 9.97 2.04 -1.05
N ALA A 28 11.12 2.62 -0.68
CA ALA A 28 12.24 2.76 -1.61
C ALA A 28 12.79 1.40 -2.08
N LYS A 29 12.72 0.38 -1.25
CA LYS A 29 13.22 -0.96 -1.57
C LYS A 29 12.19 -1.84 -2.27
N GLY A 30 10.99 -1.35 -2.48
CA GLY A 30 9.92 -2.15 -3.10
C GLY A 30 9.25 -3.13 -2.16
N LEU A 31 9.39 -2.93 -0.85
CA LEU A 31 8.79 -3.78 0.18
C LEU A 31 7.46 -3.24 0.68
N LEU A 32 7.09 -2.05 0.27
CA LEU A 32 5.78 -1.46 0.51
C LEU A 32 5.32 -0.76 -0.77
N PRO A 33 4.01 -0.71 -1.00
CA PRO A 33 3.51 -0.02 -2.19
C PRO A 33 3.79 1.47 -2.12
N PRO A 34 4.06 2.11 -3.26
CA PRO A 34 4.25 3.55 -3.29
C PRO A 34 2.94 4.28 -3.02
N PRO A 35 3.01 5.48 -2.47
CA PRO A 35 1.79 6.26 -2.23
C PRO A 35 1.12 6.68 -3.53
N VAL A 36 -0.16 6.93 -3.43
CA VAL A 36 -0.95 7.54 -4.50
C VAL A 36 -0.97 9.04 -4.26
N LYS A 37 -0.73 9.82 -5.29
CA LYS A 37 -0.77 11.26 -5.17
C LYS A 37 -2.23 11.74 -5.13
N LEU A 38 -2.61 12.38 -4.04
CA LEU A 38 -3.97 12.86 -3.85
C LEU A 38 -4.14 14.33 -4.17
N GLY A 39 -3.05 15.06 -4.28
CA GLY A 39 -3.04 16.48 -4.58
C GLY A 39 -1.60 16.96 -4.60
N GLU A 40 -1.39 18.27 -4.72
CA GLU A 40 -0.02 18.79 -4.82
C GLU A 40 0.87 18.40 -3.65
N ARG A 41 0.30 18.37 -2.45
CA ARG A 41 1.07 18.09 -1.23
C ARG A 41 0.46 16.97 -0.40
N ALA A 42 -0.40 16.18 -1.03
CA ALA A 42 -1.07 15.13 -0.32
C ALA A 42 -0.85 13.79 -1.00
N SER A 43 -0.48 12.81 -0.21
CA SER A 43 -0.31 11.43 -0.67
C SER A 43 -1.07 10.50 0.27
N GLY A 44 -1.51 9.37 -0.27
CA GLY A 44 -2.19 8.36 0.52
C GLY A 44 -1.75 6.97 0.08
N TRP A 45 -1.90 6.02 0.97
CA TRP A 45 -1.61 4.62 0.70
C TRP A 45 -2.93 3.86 0.67
N LEU A 46 -3.16 3.06 -0.36
CA LEU A 46 -4.38 2.26 -0.44
C LEU A 46 -4.46 1.30 0.74
N VAL A 47 -5.55 1.38 1.48
CA VAL A 47 -5.79 0.51 2.64
C VAL A 47 -5.70 -0.95 2.23
N SER A 48 -6.31 -1.32 1.11
CA SER A 48 -6.30 -2.70 0.63
C SER A 48 -4.87 -3.21 0.36
N GLU A 49 -4.00 -2.35 -0.13
CA GLU A 49 -2.61 -2.74 -0.40
C GLU A 49 -1.83 -2.93 0.89
N ILE A 50 -2.00 -2.03 1.86
CA ILE A 50 -1.34 -2.17 3.16
C ILE A 50 -1.81 -3.45 3.85
N ILE A 51 -3.10 -3.75 3.80
CA ILE A 51 -3.63 -4.99 4.36
C ILE A 51 -3.02 -6.21 3.69
N ALA A 52 -2.89 -6.19 2.35
CA ALA A 52 -2.30 -7.31 1.61
C ALA A 52 -0.85 -7.56 2.04
N ILE A 53 -0.07 -6.50 2.22
CA ILE A 53 1.31 -6.64 2.67
C ILE A 53 1.35 -7.20 4.10
N ASN A 54 0.50 -6.70 4.99
CA ASN A 54 0.44 -7.21 6.35
C ASN A 54 0.09 -8.71 6.38
N LYS A 55 -0.87 -9.13 5.56
CA LYS A 55 -1.22 -10.55 5.46
C LYS A 55 -0.03 -11.39 4.99
N ALA A 56 0.70 -10.90 3.99
CA ALA A 56 1.88 -11.60 3.50
C ALA A 56 2.94 -11.74 4.58
N ARG A 57 3.14 -10.71 5.39
CA ARG A 57 4.07 -10.76 6.53
C ARG A 57 3.61 -11.78 7.57
N ILE A 58 2.32 -11.80 7.88
CA ILE A 58 1.76 -12.77 8.81
C ILE A 58 2.03 -14.19 8.34
N LEU A 59 1.94 -14.43 7.03
CA LEU A 59 2.18 -15.74 6.43
C LEU A 59 3.66 -16.09 6.31
N GLY A 60 4.56 -15.18 6.68
CA GLY A 60 6.00 -15.45 6.62
C GLY A 60 6.59 -15.39 5.23
N LYS A 61 5.98 -14.66 4.32
CA LYS A 61 6.51 -14.52 2.96
C LYS A 61 7.87 -13.84 2.98
N THR A 62 8.73 -14.25 2.05
CA THR A 62 10.09 -13.68 1.94
C THR A 62 10.03 -12.27 1.36
N ASP A 63 11.13 -11.52 1.51
CA ASP A 63 11.23 -10.19 0.91
C ASP A 63 11.07 -10.26 -0.62
N ALA A 64 11.59 -11.30 -1.25
CA ALA A 64 11.42 -11.50 -2.70
C ALA A 64 9.94 -11.64 -3.06
N ASP A 65 9.20 -12.42 -2.26
CA ASP A 65 7.75 -12.58 -2.47
C ASP A 65 7.00 -11.26 -2.24
N ILE A 66 7.40 -10.51 -1.22
CA ILE A 66 6.76 -9.23 -0.92
C ILE A 66 6.99 -8.24 -2.06
N LYS A 67 8.21 -8.17 -2.61
CA LYS A 67 8.50 -7.28 -3.74
C LYS A 67 7.65 -7.62 -4.95
N LYS A 68 7.47 -8.91 -5.22
CA LYS A 68 6.62 -9.37 -6.31
C LYS A 68 5.17 -8.98 -6.07
N LEU A 69 4.69 -9.14 -4.85
CA LEU A 69 3.34 -8.75 -4.46
C LEU A 69 3.13 -7.25 -4.66
N VAL A 70 4.09 -6.42 -4.28
CA VAL A 70 3.99 -4.96 -4.46
C VAL A 70 3.79 -4.62 -5.93
N ILE A 71 4.56 -5.26 -6.83
CA ILE A 71 4.42 -5.04 -8.26
C ILE A 71 3.01 -5.41 -8.73
N GLU A 72 2.51 -6.55 -8.30
CA GLU A 72 1.17 -7.01 -8.66
C GLU A 72 0.09 -6.06 -8.16
N LEU A 73 0.24 -5.56 -6.93
CA LEU A 73 -0.72 -4.63 -6.35
C LEU A 73 -0.77 -3.32 -7.14
N VAL A 74 0.39 -2.80 -7.51
CA VAL A 74 0.46 -1.56 -8.29
C VAL A 74 -0.16 -1.76 -9.66
N GLU A 75 0.14 -2.88 -10.31
CA GLU A 75 -0.46 -3.19 -11.62
C GLU A 75 -1.97 -3.35 -11.53
N SER A 76 -2.46 -3.88 -10.41
CA SER A 76 -3.88 -4.09 -10.19
C SER A 76 -4.66 -2.80 -9.98
N ARG A 77 -3.97 -1.67 -9.83
CA ARG A 77 -4.65 -0.37 -9.67
C ARG A 77 -5.50 -0.01 -10.89
N SER A 78 -5.20 -0.56 -12.05
CA SER A 78 -5.97 -0.31 -13.27
C SER A 78 -7.43 -0.78 -13.14
N ARG A 79 -7.73 -1.69 -12.22
CA ARG A 79 -9.11 -2.15 -11.98
C ARG A 79 -10.05 -1.01 -11.59
N PHE A 80 -9.52 0.04 -10.95
CA PHE A 80 -10.32 1.19 -10.55
C PHE A 80 -10.85 1.97 -11.74
N GLU A 81 -10.14 1.94 -12.85
CA GLU A 81 -10.61 2.53 -14.09
C GLU A 81 -11.83 1.79 -14.61
N GLU A 82 -11.80 0.45 -14.57
CA GLU A 82 -12.91 -0.39 -15.01
C GLU A 82 -14.14 -0.18 -14.13
N GLU A 83 -13.95 -0.10 -12.80
CA GLU A 83 -15.04 0.15 -11.88
C GLU A 83 -15.73 1.48 -12.18
N GLY A 84 -14.94 2.52 -12.49
CA GLY A 84 -15.47 3.82 -12.84
C GLY A 84 -16.32 3.80 -14.11
N ARG A 85 -15.98 2.94 -15.07
CA ARG A 85 -16.73 2.84 -16.31
C ARG A 85 -18.11 2.21 -16.16
N ASN A 86 -18.28 1.42 -15.11
CA ASN A 86 -19.52 0.69 -14.89
C ASN A 86 -20.57 1.50 -14.14
N GLU A 87 -20.21 2.69 -13.74
CA GLU A 87 -21.14 3.62 -13.10
C GLU A 87 -21.83 4.54 -14.15
#